data_0ed679d0e8a208756e33263b656bba01
#
_entry.id   0ed679d0e8a208756e33263b656bba01
#
_cell.length_a   1.000
_cell.length_b   1.000
_cell.length_c   1.000
_cell.angle_alpha   90.00
_cell.angle_beta   90.00
_cell.angle_gamma   90.00
#
_symmetry.space_group_name_H-M   'P 1'
#
loop_
_entity.id
_entity.type
_entity.pdbx_description
1 polymer ?
#
loop_
_entity_poly.entity_id
_entity_poly.type
_entity_poly.pdbx_seq_one_letter_code
_entity_poly.pdbx_strand_id
1 'polypeptide(L)'
;MKKTLMALCAVLACTVVFAQEAAPSSAPATAQSPDTKASWPVWLAFNSTKNIDVVGLRLTLPYGECEGVTGFDLGFYGRCRYFEGFQLNILRNEALDMMAGVQVGLYNSAGRADLTGLQVGLWNEARAMRGVQVGIINVADTVQGFQIGLINRAESMYGFQVGGINVIRESELAFFPVVNIGFDLFPQY
;
A
#
# COMPACT_ATOMS: atom_id res chain seq x y z
N MET A 1 -10.97 -26.98 -4.93
CA MET A 1 -9.88 -26.26 -5.60
C MET A 1 -10.36 -25.23 -6.64
N LYS A 2 -11.31 -25.52 -7.54
CA LYS A 2 -11.81 -24.53 -8.53
C LYS A 2 -12.54 -23.32 -7.91
N LYS A 3 -13.24 -23.48 -6.79
CA LYS A 3 -14.00 -22.38 -6.13
C LYS A 3 -13.10 -21.40 -5.38
N THR A 4 -11.97 -21.83 -4.84
CA THR A 4 -10.97 -20.98 -4.15
C THR A 4 -10.19 -20.11 -5.14
N LEU A 5 -9.90 -20.63 -6.32
CA LEU A 5 -9.22 -19.88 -7.38
C LEU A 5 -10.12 -18.78 -7.96
N MET A 6 -11.44 -19.03 -8.09
CA MET A 6 -12.38 -18.00 -8.52
C MET A 6 -12.55 -16.87 -7.50
N ALA A 7 -12.49 -17.16 -6.19
CA ALA A 7 -12.55 -16.12 -5.16
C ALA A 7 -11.29 -15.23 -5.18
N LEU A 8 -10.13 -15.81 -5.42
CA LEU A 8 -8.88 -15.04 -5.54
C LEU A 8 -8.87 -14.14 -6.78
N CYS A 9 -9.37 -14.64 -7.92
CA CYS A 9 -9.53 -13.83 -9.13
C CYS A 9 -10.56 -12.70 -8.98
N ALA A 10 -11.63 -12.92 -8.20
CA ALA A 10 -12.64 -11.89 -7.95
C ALA A 10 -12.09 -10.75 -7.07
N VAL A 11 -11.25 -11.06 -6.10
CA VAL A 11 -10.58 -10.05 -5.26
C VAL A 11 -9.57 -9.25 -6.08
N LEU A 12 -8.78 -9.89 -6.95
CA LEU A 12 -7.86 -9.19 -7.84
C LEU A 12 -8.59 -8.33 -8.90
N ALA A 13 -9.71 -8.83 -9.44
CA ALA A 13 -10.50 -8.07 -10.41
C ALA A 13 -11.18 -6.84 -9.77
N CYS A 14 -11.61 -6.96 -8.51
CA CYS A 14 -12.22 -5.84 -7.79
C CYS A 14 -11.20 -4.73 -7.49
N THR A 15 -9.95 -5.06 -7.20
CA THR A 15 -8.90 -4.06 -6.93
C THR A 15 -8.49 -3.29 -8.20
N VAL A 16 -8.49 -3.94 -9.36
CA VAL A 16 -8.18 -3.27 -10.63
C VAL A 16 -9.27 -2.27 -11.03
N VAL A 17 -10.54 -2.59 -10.79
CA VAL A 17 -11.66 -1.67 -11.11
C VAL A 17 -11.65 -0.43 -10.23
N PHE A 18 -11.30 -0.56 -8.93
CA PHE A 18 -11.21 0.61 -8.03
C PHE A 18 -10.01 1.51 -8.34
N ALA A 19 -8.90 0.94 -8.84
CA ALA A 19 -7.74 1.73 -9.21
C ALA A 19 -7.96 2.58 -10.48
N GLN A 20 -8.88 2.19 -11.33
CA GLN A 20 -9.12 2.86 -12.62
C GLN A 20 -10.10 4.05 -12.52
N GLU A 21 -10.93 4.14 -11.47
CA GLU A 21 -11.91 5.20 -11.32
C GLU A 21 -11.42 6.38 -10.45
N ALA A 22 -10.27 6.25 -9.81
CA ALA A 22 -9.65 7.27 -8.97
C ALA A 22 -8.45 7.95 -9.64
N ALA A 23 -8.55 8.30 -10.92
CA ALA A 23 -7.59 9.22 -11.51
C ALA A 23 -7.79 10.61 -10.90
N PRO A 24 -6.86 11.16 -10.11
CA PRO A 24 -7.00 12.49 -9.56
C PRO A 24 -6.93 13.50 -10.69
N SER A 25 -8.00 14.22 -10.87
CA SER A 25 -8.02 15.49 -11.57
C SER A 25 -7.02 16.43 -10.88
N SER A 26 -6.03 16.89 -11.64
CA SER A 26 -5.06 17.93 -11.28
C SER A 26 -4.09 17.63 -10.11
N ALA A 27 -3.07 16.81 -10.37
CA ALA A 27 -1.79 17.06 -9.74
C ALA A 27 -1.19 18.36 -10.32
N PRO A 28 -0.64 19.27 -9.50
CA PRO A 28 0.11 20.39 -10.04
C PRO A 28 1.28 19.83 -10.84
N ALA A 29 1.43 20.31 -12.06
CA ALA A 29 2.58 19.99 -12.89
C ALA A 29 3.86 20.41 -12.12
N THR A 30 4.43 19.49 -11.39
CA THR A 30 5.76 19.65 -10.80
C THR A 30 6.72 19.68 -11.98
N ALA A 31 7.39 20.80 -12.12
CA ALA A 31 8.45 20.99 -13.09
C ALA A 31 9.41 19.78 -13.05
N GLN A 32 9.37 18.96 -14.10
CA GLN A 32 10.35 17.90 -14.31
C GLN A 32 11.71 18.56 -14.42
N SER A 33 12.56 18.31 -13.44
CA SER A 33 13.97 18.57 -13.56
C SER A 33 14.50 17.81 -14.79
N PRO A 34 15.33 18.40 -15.66
CA PRO A 34 15.83 17.75 -16.87
C PRO A 34 16.94 16.73 -16.61
N ASP A 35 17.05 16.19 -15.41
CA ASP A 35 17.92 15.04 -15.14
C ASP A 35 17.22 13.79 -15.66
N THR A 36 17.63 13.35 -16.84
CA THR A 36 17.24 12.08 -17.45
C THR A 36 17.74 10.96 -16.53
N LYS A 37 16.97 10.62 -15.52
CA LYS A 37 17.26 9.45 -14.67
C LYS A 37 17.22 8.22 -15.55
N ALA A 38 18.30 7.45 -15.56
CA ALA A 38 18.35 6.21 -16.32
C ALA A 38 17.30 5.25 -15.79
N SER A 39 16.35 4.86 -16.64
CA SER A 39 15.38 3.81 -16.32
C SER A 39 15.93 2.46 -16.74
N TRP A 40 15.85 1.48 -15.85
CA TRP A 40 16.35 0.13 -16.09
C TRP A 40 15.20 -0.86 -16.15
N PRO A 41 15.12 -1.69 -17.19
CA PRO A 41 14.05 -2.68 -17.33
C PRO A 41 14.19 -3.86 -16.37
N VAL A 42 15.43 -4.17 -15.96
CA VAL A 42 15.72 -5.18 -14.94
C VAL A 42 16.84 -4.68 -14.04
N TRP A 43 16.64 -4.75 -12.73
CA TRP A 43 17.61 -4.30 -11.75
C TRP A 43 17.86 -5.33 -10.65
N LEU A 44 19.14 -5.69 -10.45
CA LEU A 44 19.56 -6.52 -9.33
C LEU A 44 20.10 -5.59 -8.22
N ALA A 45 19.29 -5.40 -7.19
CA ALA A 45 19.66 -4.64 -6.00
C ALA A 45 20.30 -5.55 -4.97
N PHE A 46 21.62 -5.68 -5.02
CA PHE A 46 22.37 -6.42 -4.02
C PHE A 46 23.00 -5.44 -3.03
N ASN A 47 22.41 -5.33 -1.85
CA ASN A 47 22.84 -4.41 -0.77
C ASN A 47 23.17 -3.01 -1.30
N SER A 48 22.32 -2.46 -2.15
CA SER A 48 22.59 -1.24 -2.89
C SER A 48 21.55 -0.14 -2.62
N THR A 49 22.07 1.06 -2.46
CA THR A 49 21.28 2.30 -2.43
C THR A 49 21.63 3.10 -3.68
N LYS A 50 20.68 3.35 -4.56
CA LYS A 50 20.91 4.15 -5.77
C LYS A 50 19.66 4.96 -6.12
N ASN A 51 19.89 6.21 -6.53
CA ASN A 51 18.85 7.08 -7.08
C ASN A 51 18.60 6.73 -8.55
N ILE A 52 17.93 5.60 -8.78
CA ILE A 52 17.54 5.11 -10.10
C ILE A 52 16.06 4.79 -10.12
N ASP A 53 15.48 4.87 -11.31
CA ASP A 53 14.13 4.41 -11.58
C ASP A 53 14.19 3.07 -12.30
N VAL A 54 13.40 2.11 -11.83
CA VAL A 54 13.27 0.78 -12.43
C VAL A 54 11.88 0.67 -13.07
N VAL A 55 11.86 0.40 -14.36
CA VAL A 55 10.61 0.14 -15.10
C VAL A 55 10.63 -1.29 -15.58
N GLY A 56 9.96 -2.18 -14.84
CA GLY A 56 9.93 -3.61 -15.14
C GLY A 56 10.16 -4.48 -13.92
N LEU A 57 11.31 -5.13 -13.78
CA LEU A 57 11.61 -6.07 -12.70
C LEU A 57 12.78 -5.60 -11.84
N ARG A 58 12.55 -5.47 -10.54
CA ARG A 58 13.62 -5.33 -9.53
C ARG A 58 13.71 -6.61 -8.71
N LEU A 59 14.95 -7.11 -8.53
CA LEU A 59 15.26 -8.20 -7.60
C LEU A 59 16.10 -7.64 -6.45
N THR A 60 15.64 -7.78 -5.23
CA THR A 60 16.22 -7.16 -4.04
C THR A 60 16.80 -8.21 -3.10
N LEU A 61 18.14 -8.25 -2.96
CA LEU A 61 18.85 -9.25 -2.16
C LEU A 61 20.07 -8.63 -1.45
N PRO A 62 20.17 -8.73 -0.13
CA PRO A 62 19.09 -8.86 0.85
C PRO A 62 18.31 -7.56 1.01
N TYR A 63 18.93 -6.42 0.65
CA TYR A 63 18.40 -5.07 0.77
C TYR A 63 18.59 -4.29 -0.53
N GLY A 64 17.58 -3.54 -0.92
CA GLY A 64 17.69 -2.62 -2.04
C GLY A 64 16.83 -1.37 -1.86
N GLU A 65 17.44 -0.22 -2.17
CA GLU A 65 16.80 1.08 -2.19
C GLU A 65 16.91 1.69 -3.58
N CYS A 66 15.85 2.33 -4.05
CA CYS A 66 15.85 3.10 -5.29
C CYS A 66 14.87 4.27 -5.20
N GLU A 67 14.89 5.14 -6.21
CA GLU A 67 13.97 6.29 -6.27
C GLU A 67 12.57 5.83 -6.63
N GLY A 68 12.40 5.14 -7.74
CA GLY A 68 11.11 4.67 -8.22
C GLY A 68 11.14 3.24 -8.74
N VAL A 69 10.02 2.54 -8.62
CA VAL A 69 9.76 1.25 -9.25
C VAL A 69 8.39 1.28 -9.88
N THR A 70 8.35 1.01 -11.19
CA THR A 70 7.11 0.74 -11.91
C THR A 70 7.17 -0.69 -12.46
N GLY A 71 6.36 -1.58 -11.89
CA GLY A 71 6.33 -3.00 -12.29
C GLY A 71 6.41 -3.97 -11.13
N PHE A 72 7.43 -4.84 -11.15
CA PHE A 72 7.59 -5.90 -10.15
C PHE A 72 8.83 -5.67 -9.29
N ASP A 73 8.67 -5.80 -7.97
CA ASP A 73 9.75 -5.78 -7.00
C ASP A 73 9.69 -7.03 -6.14
N LEU A 74 10.72 -7.89 -6.26
CA LEU A 74 10.78 -9.18 -5.60
C LEU A 74 12.05 -9.30 -4.77
N GLY A 75 11.94 -9.76 -3.51
CA GLY A 75 13.14 -9.94 -2.69
C GLY A 75 12.92 -10.15 -1.20
N PHE A 76 13.83 -9.62 -0.40
CA PHE A 76 13.75 -9.70 1.07
C PHE A 76 13.35 -8.37 1.71
N TYR A 77 14.06 -7.28 1.38
CA TYR A 77 13.77 -5.95 1.87
C TYR A 77 13.87 -4.94 0.74
N GLY A 78 12.74 -4.43 0.32
CA GLY A 78 12.63 -3.43 -0.74
C GLY A 78 12.16 -2.09 -0.22
N ARG A 79 12.93 -1.01 -0.54
CA ARG A 79 12.60 0.37 -0.22
C ARG A 79 12.62 1.21 -1.48
N CYS A 80 11.64 2.08 -1.63
CA CYS A 80 11.59 3.05 -2.72
C CYS A 80 10.82 4.31 -2.26
N ARG A 81 11.01 5.41 -2.99
CA ARG A 81 10.20 6.61 -2.75
C ARG A 81 8.85 6.50 -3.44
N TYR A 82 8.87 6.09 -4.70
CA TYR A 82 7.68 5.93 -5.52
C TYR A 82 7.56 4.48 -5.95
N PHE A 83 6.40 3.89 -5.72
CA PHE A 83 6.11 2.51 -6.14
C PHE A 83 4.79 2.42 -6.89
N GLU A 84 4.86 1.79 -8.06
CA GLU A 84 3.67 1.48 -8.86
C GLU A 84 3.76 0.04 -9.40
N GLY A 85 2.85 -0.84 -8.96
CA GLY A 85 2.80 -2.22 -9.45
C GLY A 85 2.64 -3.27 -8.35
N PHE A 86 3.48 -4.32 -8.41
CA PHE A 86 3.43 -5.45 -7.49
C PHE A 86 4.76 -5.61 -6.73
N GLN A 87 4.73 -5.44 -5.42
CA GLN A 87 5.88 -5.56 -4.53
C GLN A 87 5.73 -6.78 -3.61
N LEU A 88 6.65 -7.72 -3.71
CA LEU A 88 6.73 -8.91 -2.88
C LEU A 88 8.14 -9.01 -2.28
N ASN A 89 8.33 -8.48 -1.10
CA ASN A 89 9.55 -8.70 -0.33
C ASN A 89 9.17 -9.39 0.99
N ILE A 90 9.85 -10.51 1.26
CA ILE A 90 9.47 -11.42 2.36
C ILE A 90 9.43 -10.68 3.70
N LEU A 91 10.46 -9.89 4.01
CA LEU A 91 10.58 -9.24 5.31
C LEU A 91 9.87 -7.88 5.35
N ARG A 92 10.21 -6.97 4.40
CA ARG A 92 9.70 -5.61 4.42
C ARG A 92 9.54 -5.00 3.04
N ASN A 93 8.40 -4.39 2.84
CA ASN A 93 8.12 -3.48 1.75
C ASN A 93 7.98 -2.06 2.30
N GLU A 94 8.68 -1.08 1.71
CA GLU A 94 8.60 0.30 2.15
C GLU A 94 8.50 1.26 0.97
N ALA A 95 7.41 2.03 0.92
CA ALA A 95 7.24 3.16 0.02
C ALA A 95 7.19 4.45 0.84
N LEU A 96 7.98 5.47 0.46
CA LEU A 96 8.14 6.67 1.27
C LEU A 96 7.16 7.79 0.89
N ASP A 97 6.94 8.02 -0.41
CA ASP A 97 6.17 9.17 -0.88
C ASP A 97 4.86 8.75 -1.57
N MET A 98 4.86 7.68 -2.37
CA MET A 98 3.67 7.18 -3.05
C MET A 98 3.73 5.66 -3.23
N MET A 99 2.58 5.02 -3.03
CA MET A 99 2.39 3.60 -3.31
C MET A 99 1.08 3.40 -4.08
N ALA A 100 1.19 2.83 -5.30
CA ALA A 100 0.04 2.44 -6.10
C ALA A 100 0.17 0.98 -6.55
N GLY A 101 -0.75 0.11 -6.12
CA GLY A 101 -0.74 -1.31 -6.48
C GLY A 101 -0.81 -2.26 -5.29
N VAL A 102 0.05 -3.27 -5.27
CA VAL A 102 -0.01 -4.36 -4.29
C VAL A 102 1.32 -4.53 -3.57
N GLN A 103 1.29 -4.53 -2.24
CA GLN A 103 2.41 -4.92 -1.38
C GLN A 103 2.09 -6.21 -0.63
N VAL A 104 2.99 -7.19 -0.71
CA VAL A 104 2.90 -8.46 0.02
C VAL A 104 4.21 -8.73 0.77
N GLY A 105 4.12 -8.94 2.09
CA GLY A 105 5.30 -9.21 2.93
C GLY A 105 4.93 -9.30 4.40
N LEU A 106 5.89 -9.58 5.26
CA LEU A 106 5.63 -9.61 6.70
C LEU A 106 5.30 -8.21 7.24
N TYR A 107 6.07 -7.21 6.82
CA TYR A 107 5.84 -5.80 7.16
C TYR A 107 5.71 -4.95 5.90
N ASN A 108 4.58 -4.29 5.73
CA ASN A 108 4.33 -3.37 4.62
C ASN A 108 4.15 -1.96 5.18
N SER A 109 4.95 -1.01 4.71
CA SER A 109 4.90 0.37 5.15
C SER A 109 4.74 1.34 3.99
N ALA A 110 3.69 2.12 4.06
CA ALA A 110 3.47 3.36 3.35
C ALA A 110 3.22 4.50 4.38
N GLY A 111 4.00 4.48 5.49
CA GLY A 111 3.72 5.30 6.67
C GLY A 111 3.85 6.81 6.47
N ARG A 112 4.49 7.24 5.36
CA ARG A 112 4.52 8.66 4.93
C ARG A 112 3.84 8.86 3.59
N ALA A 113 3.57 7.77 2.88
CA ALA A 113 3.03 7.78 1.53
C ALA A 113 1.50 7.73 1.53
N ASP A 114 0.94 8.21 0.44
CA ASP A 114 -0.43 7.91 0.07
C ASP A 114 -0.44 6.53 -0.61
N LEU A 115 -1.24 5.62 -0.06
CA LEU A 115 -1.41 4.26 -0.56
C LEU A 115 -2.71 4.18 -1.37
N THR A 116 -2.60 3.69 -2.60
CA THR A 116 -3.76 3.27 -3.39
C THR A 116 -3.60 1.82 -3.81
N GLY A 117 -4.43 0.93 -3.27
CA GLY A 117 -4.39 -0.49 -3.62
C GLY A 117 -4.51 -1.45 -2.45
N LEU A 118 -3.61 -2.43 -2.38
CA LEU A 118 -3.70 -3.55 -1.44
C LEU A 118 -2.38 -3.75 -0.67
N GLN A 119 -2.46 -3.86 0.64
CA GLN A 119 -1.38 -4.37 1.49
C GLN A 119 -1.79 -5.70 2.12
N VAL A 120 -0.95 -6.71 2.00
CA VAL A 120 -1.14 -8.03 2.63
C VAL A 120 0.08 -8.40 3.44
N GLY A 121 -0.06 -8.57 4.76
CA GLY A 121 1.07 -8.88 5.62
C GLY A 121 0.68 -9.15 7.07
N LEU A 122 1.67 -9.35 7.93
CA LEU A 122 1.38 -9.42 9.36
C LEU A 122 1.12 -8.02 9.93
N TRP A 123 1.92 -7.04 9.50
CA TRP A 123 1.78 -5.64 9.88
C TRP A 123 1.71 -4.77 8.64
N ASN A 124 0.64 -4.00 8.52
CA ASN A 124 0.43 -3.05 7.45
C ASN A 124 0.28 -1.65 8.03
N GLU A 125 1.01 -0.69 7.47
CA GLU A 125 1.01 0.71 7.89
C GLU A 125 0.91 1.64 6.70
N ALA A 126 0.03 2.65 6.79
CA ALA A 126 -0.12 3.70 5.79
C ALA A 126 -0.47 5.04 6.45
N ARG A 127 -0.13 6.16 5.82
CA ARG A 127 -0.64 7.48 6.20
C ARG A 127 -2.06 7.66 5.70
N ALA A 128 -2.24 7.76 4.42
CA ALA A 128 -3.55 7.82 3.79
C ALA A 128 -3.75 6.63 2.87
N MET A 129 -4.78 5.85 3.10
CA MET A 129 -5.05 4.62 2.38
C MET A 129 -6.37 4.71 1.60
N ARG A 130 -6.30 4.34 0.32
CA ARG A 130 -7.46 4.08 -0.54
C ARG A 130 -7.38 2.64 -1.04
N GLY A 131 -8.21 1.74 -0.47
CA GLY A 131 -8.20 0.33 -0.87
C GLY A 131 -8.35 -0.63 0.30
N VAL A 132 -7.45 -1.62 0.40
CA VAL A 132 -7.60 -2.71 1.36
C VAL A 132 -6.29 -3.03 2.08
N GLN A 133 -6.35 -3.17 3.39
CA GLN A 133 -5.30 -3.76 4.23
C GLN A 133 -5.78 -5.10 4.78
N VAL A 134 -4.98 -6.15 4.60
CA VAL A 134 -5.25 -7.49 5.13
C VAL A 134 -4.06 -7.96 5.94
N GLY A 135 -4.26 -8.21 7.25
CA GLY A 135 -3.13 -8.61 8.09
C GLY A 135 -3.54 -8.94 9.51
N ILE A 136 -2.56 -9.14 10.38
CA ILE A 136 -2.82 -9.26 11.81
C ILE A 136 -3.04 -7.88 12.40
N ILE A 137 -2.16 -6.92 12.06
CA ILE A 137 -2.23 -5.53 12.52
C ILE A 137 -2.27 -4.62 11.30
N ASN A 138 -3.33 -3.81 11.21
CA ASN A 138 -3.50 -2.79 10.20
C ASN A 138 -3.61 -1.42 10.87
N VAL A 139 -2.74 -0.49 10.49
CA VAL A 139 -2.70 0.87 11.03
C VAL A 139 -2.69 1.87 9.88
N ALA A 140 -3.57 2.86 9.94
CA ALA A 140 -3.53 3.99 9.03
C ALA A 140 -4.06 5.26 9.71
N ASP A 141 -3.65 6.45 9.25
CA ASP A 141 -4.23 7.67 9.75
C ASP A 141 -5.59 7.90 9.08
N THR A 142 -5.64 7.91 7.76
CA THR A 142 -6.89 8.06 7.00
C THR A 142 -7.15 6.84 6.13
N VAL A 143 -8.37 6.30 6.19
CA VAL A 143 -8.78 5.10 5.45
C VAL A 143 -10.00 5.37 4.59
N GLN A 144 -9.88 5.11 3.29
CA GLN A 144 -11.00 4.98 2.36
C GLN A 144 -11.03 3.53 1.85
N GLY A 145 -11.86 2.68 2.47
CA GLY A 145 -11.96 1.27 2.08
C GLY A 145 -12.04 0.29 3.24
N PHE A 146 -11.20 -0.74 3.24
CA PHE A 146 -11.34 -1.87 4.15
C PHE A 146 -10.05 -2.18 4.90
N GLN A 147 -10.17 -2.45 6.19
CA GLN A 147 -9.13 -3.08 7.00
C GLN A 147 -9.65 -4.41 7.53
N ILE A 148 -8.95 -5.51 7.24
CA ILE A 148 -9.30 -6.87 7.66
C ILE A 148 -8.13 -7.45 8.44
N GLY A 149 -8.34 -7.70 9.76
CA GLY A 149 -7.25 -8.19 10.59
C GLY A 149 -7.68 -8.46 12.02
N LEU A 150 -6.74 -8.89 12.84
CA LEU A 150 -7.02 -9.06 14.27
C LEU A 150 -7.15 -7.71 14.98
N ILE A 151 -6.26 -6.76 14.64
CA ILE A 151 -6.25 -5.40 15.18
C ILE A 151 -6.26 -4.43 14.00
N ASN A 152 -7.29 -3.61 13.93
CA ASN A 152 -7.44 -2.55 12.93
C ASN A 152 -7.52 -1.20 13.63
N ARG A 153 -6.70 -0.24 13.21
CA ARG A 153 -6.68 1.12 13.74
C ARG A 153 -6.68 2.13 12.61
N ALA A 154 -7.60 3.06 12.67
CA ALA A 154 -7.62 4.27 11.87
C ALA A 154 -7.79 5.51 12.78
N GLU A 155 -7.32 6.69 12.36
CA GLU A 155 -7.72 7.93 13.00
C GLU A 155 -9.06 8.38 12.43
N SER A 156 -9.16 8.52 11.12
CA SER A 156 -10.43 8.75 10.44
C SER A 156 -10.69 7.69 9.36
N MET A 157 -11.96 7.36 9.11
CA MET A 157 -12.30 6.28 8.19
C MET A 157 -13.63 6.53 7.46
N TYR A 158 -13.59 6.20 6.14
CA TYR A 158 -14.79 5.97 5.34
C TYR A 158 -14.75 4.54 4.78
N GLY A 159 -15.49 3.64 5.43
CA GLY A 159 -15.48 2.22 5.08
C GLY A 159 -15.64 1.30 6.28
N PHE A 160 -14.99 0.13 6.21
CA PHE A 160 -15.22 -0.94 7.18
C PHE A 160 -13.91 -1.48 7.75
N GLN A 161 -13.93 -1.76 9.05
CA GLN A 161 -12.93 -2.58 9.75
C GLN A 161 -13.58 -3.90 10.16
N VAL A 162 -12.92 -5.02 9.85
CA VAL A 162 -13.35 -6.37 10.23
C VAL A 162 -12.23 -7.05 11.00
N GLY A 163 -12.49 -7.39 12.28
CA GLY A 163 -11.45 -8.01 13.11
C GLY A 163 -11.82 -8.12 14.58
N GLY A 164 -10.87 -8.60 15.37
CA GLY A 164 -11.09 -8.73 16.83
C GLY A 164 -11.18 -7.40 17.55
N ILE A 165 -10.29 -6.46 17.19
CA ILE A 165 -10.20 -5.12 17.77
C ILE A 165 -10.21 -4.11 16.63
N ASN A 166 -11.26 -3.30 16.55
CA ASN A 166 -11.42 -2.28 15.53
C ASN A 166 -11.54 -0.91 16.21
N VAL A 167 -10.65 0.02 15.85
CA VAL A 167 -10.57 1.35 16.45
C VAL A 167 -10.57 2.42 15.36
N ILE A 168 -11.54 3.34 15.44
CA ILE A 168 -11.59 4.56 14.62
C ILE A 168 -11.64 5.74 15.59
N ARG A 169 -10.55 6.49 15.73
CA ARG A 169 -10.39 7.47 16.82
C ARG A 169 -11.35 8.65 16.72
N GLU A 170 -11.61 9.12 15.51
CA GLU A 170 -12.46 10.30 15.24
C GLU A 170 -13.92 9.93 14.95
N SER A 171 -14.33 8.68 15.24
CA SER A 171 -15.72 8.24 15.08
C SER A 171 -16.48 8.33 16.40
N GLU A 172 -17.78 8.57 16.35
CA GLU A 172 -18.67 8.47 17.51
C GLU A 172 -18.61 7.08 18.14
N LEU A 173 -18.39 6.04 17.33
CA LEU A 173 -18.15 4.67 17.76
C LEU A 173 -16.66 4.33 17.64
N ALA A 174 -15.86 4.88 18.55
CA ALA A 174 -14.41 4.76 18.48
C ALA A 174 -13.88 3.31 18.55
N PHE A 175 -14.61 2.41 19.19
CA PHE A 175 -14.22 1.00 19.34
C PHE A 175 -15.43 0.09 19.15
N PHE A 176 -15.28 -0.92 18.28
CA PHE A 176 -16.28 -1.98 18.15
C PHE A 176 -15.61 -3.32 17.78
N PRO A 177 -15.91 -4.42 18.48
CA PRO A 177 -15.40 -5.74 18.13
C PRO A 177 -16.15 -6.29 16.91
N VAL A 178 -15.48 -7.15 16.14
CA VAL A 178 -15.95 -7.87 14.95
C VAL A 178 -16.06 -6.98 13.72
N VAL A 179 -16.90 -5.95 13.73
CA VAL A 179 -17.07 -5.03 12.58
C VAL A 179 -17.24 -3.61 13.09
N ASN A 180 -16.42 -2.68 12.63
CA ASN A 180 -16.60 -1.24 12.85
C ASN A 180 -16.78 -0.51 11.52
N ILE A 181 -17.53 0.58 11.51
CA ILE A 181 -17.89 1.34 10.32
C ILE A 181 -17.55 2.80 10.57
N GLY A 182 -16.80 3.42 9.68
CA GLY A 182 -16.53 4.84 9.65
C GLY A 182 -17.22 5.52 8.47
N PHE A 183 -17.78 6.70 8.70
CA PHE A 183 -18.44 7.52 7.68
C PHE A 183 -17.77 8.88 7.52
N ASP A 184 -16.76 9.19 8.32
CA ASP A 184 -16.12 10.49 8.37
C ASP A 184 -14.73 10.45 7.74
N LEU A 185 -14.52 11.27 6.72
CA LEU A 185 -13.23 11.47 6.07
C LEU A 185 -12.53 12.76 6.52
N PHE A 186 -13.22 13.60 7.28
CA PHE A 186 -12.71 14.91 7.66
C PHE A 186 -12.59 15.03 9.18
N PRO A 187 -11.40 15.37 9.71
CA PRO A 187 -11.30 15.76 11.10
C PRO A 187 -12.23 16.94 11.35
N GLN A 188 -13.11 16.79 12.30
CA GLN A 188 -13.92 17.89 12.82
C GLN A 188 -12.97 18.82 13.59
N TYR A 189 -12.59 19.95 12.98
CA TYR A 189 -11.85 21.01 13.63
C TYR A 189 -12.78 21.83 14.55
#